data_30dc464c1c2637b50bf5051bdfe5d187
#
_entry.id   30dc464c1c2637b50bf5051bdfe5d187
#
_cell.length_a   1.000
_cell.length_b   1.000
_cell.length_c   1.000
_cell.angle_alpha   90.00
_cell.angle_beta   90.00
_cell.angle_gamma   90.00
#
_symmetry.space_group_name_H-M   'P 1'
#
loop_
_entity.id
_entity.type
_entity.pdbx_description
1 polymer ?
#
loop_
_entity_poly.entity_id
_entity_poly.type
_entity_poly.pdbx_seq_one_letter_code
_entity_poly.pdbx_strand_id
1 'polypeptide(L)'
;MDVKIAADWKDILAPEFEKPYFASLTGFVRQEYATRRIFPRGQNIFRAFDKCPFDKLKVVIIGQDPYHGEGQANGLCFSVGDGVPFPPSLQNIFKEVSDDTGTAIPRSGNLDRWAEQGVLLLN
;
A
#
# COMPACT_ATOMS: atom_id res chain seq x y z
N MET A 1 -18.84 -5.43 9.73
CA MET A 1 -18.45 -4.16 9.06
C MET A 1 -18.14 -4.42 7.59
N ASP A 2 -18.64 -3.58 6.71
CA ASP A 2 -18.41 -3.73 5.28
C ASP A 2 -17.13 -2.99 4.85
N VAL A 3 -16.03 -3.72 4.78
CA VAL A 3 -14.72 -3.19 4.39
C VAL A 3 -14.52 -3.37 2.89
N LYS A 4 -14.10 -2.31 2.22
CA LYS A 4 -13.86 -2.33 0.77
C LYS A 4 -12.46 -2.87 0.47
N ILE A 5 -12.35 -4.17 0.48
CA ILE A 5 -11.10 -4.92 0.26
C ILE A 5 -11.41 -6.10 -0.68
N ALA A 6 -10.39 -6.58 -1.41
CA ALA A 6 -10.54 -7.73 -2.31
C ALA A 6 -11.14 -8.93 -1.58
N ALA A 7 -12.00 -9.70 -2.28
CA ALA A 7 -12.81 -10.74 -1.69
C ALA A 7 -11.99 -11.83 -1.00
N ASP A 8 -10.87 -12.25 -1.57
CA ASP A 8 -10.00 -13.27 -0.98
C ASP A 8 -9.45 -12.83 0.38
N TRP A 9 -8.93 -11.60 0.46
CA TRP A 9 -8.45 -11.02 1.72
C TRP A 9 -9.58 -10.77 2.69
N LYS A 10 -10.74 -10.34 2.20
CA LYS A 10 -11.91 -10.08 3.03
C LYS A 10 -12.32 -11.32 3.81
N ASP A 11 -12.37 -12.47 3.15
CA ASP A 11 -12.72 -13.73 3.79
C ASP A 11 -11.72 -14.11 4.88
N ILE A 12 -10.44 -13.93 4.61
CA ILE A 12 -9.37 -14.29 5.54
C ILE A 12 -9.35 -13.36 6.75
N LEU A 13 -9.54 -12.06 6.52
CA LEU A 13 -9.43 -11.03 7.55
C LEU A 13 -10.77 -10.70 8.23
N ALA A 14 -11.87 -11.35 7.81
CA ALA A 14 -13.19 -11.06 8.35
C ALA A 14 -13.24 -11.06 9.89
N PRO A 15 -12.62 -12.03 10.60
CA PRO A 15 -12.62 -12.02 12.07
C PRO A 15 -11.97 -10.77 12.67
N GLU A 16 -10.96 -10.22 12.02
CA GLU A 16 -10.30 -8.99 12.49
C GLU A 16 -11.23 -7.79 12.39
N PHE A 17 -12.03 -7.72 11.33
CA PHE A 17 -12.95 -6.60 11.09
C PHE A 17 -14.08 -6.52 12.11
N GLU A 18 -14.35 -7.59 12.83
CA GLU A 18 -15.39 -7.64 13.86
C GLU A 18 -14.85 -7.35 15.27
N LYS A 19 -13.54 -7.21 15.43
CA LYS A 19 -12.92 -6.95 16.74
C LYS A 19 -13.11 -5.48 17.16
N PRO A 20 -13.21 -5.23 18.49
CA PRO A 20 -13.40 -3.86 19.00
C PRO A 20 -12.33 -2.88 18.58
N TYR A 21 -11.07 -3.29 18.49
CA TYR A 21 -10.00 -2.41 18.06
C TYR A 21 -10.24 -1.86 16.66
N PHE A 22 -10.79 -2.70 15.77
CA PHE A 22 -11.04 -2.31 14.39
C PHE A 22 -12.16 -1.28 14.30
N ALA A 23 -13.23 -1.45 15.07
CA ALA A 23 -14.30 -0.46 15.15
C ALA A 23 -13.77 0.89 15.65
N SER A 24 -12.95 0.87 16.68
CA SER A 24 -12.32 2.08 17.24
C SER A 24 -11.41 2.75 16.21
N LEU A 25 -10.57 1.97 15.52
CA LEU A 25 -9.67 2.46 14.50
C LEU A 25 -10.43 3.09 13.32
N THR A 26 -11.46 2.42 12.82
CA THR A 26 -12.24 2.96 11.69
C THR A 26 -12.97 4.24 12.04
N GLY A 27 -13.48 4.36 13.27
CA GLY A 27 -14.07 5.60 13.75
C GLY A 27 -13.08 6.76 13.73
N PHE A 28 -11.88 6.51 14.26
CA PHE A 28 -10.81 7.50 14.24
C PHE A 28 -10.42 7.90 12.82
N VAL A 29 -10.19 6.93 11.95
CA VAL A 29 -9.75 7.17 10.56
C VAL A 29 -10.81 7.96 9.79
N ARG A 30 -12.09 7.60 9.92
CA ARG A 30 -13.18 8.34 9.28
C ARG A 30 -13.21 9.80 9.70
N GLN A 31 -13.01 10.05 10.98
CA GLN A 31 -12.98 11.42 11.49
C GLN A 31 -11.78 12.20 10.93
N GLU A 32 -10.63 11.59 10.86
CA GLU A 32 -9.43 12.22 10.29
C GLU A 32 -9.64 12.57 8.81
N TYR A 33 -10.21 11.66 8.02
CA TYR A 33 -10.52 11.95 6.62
C TYR A 33 -11.56 13.06 6.46
N ALA A 34 -12.51 13.15 7.38
CA ALA A 34 -13.56 14.18 7.33
C ALA A 34 -13.04 15.58 7.68
N THR A 35 -11.99 15.66 8.51
CA THR A 35 -11.54 16.94 9.09
C THR A 35 -10.17 17.39 8.62
N ARG A 36 -9.40 16.51 7.99
CA ARG A 36 -8.03 16.78 7.56
C ARG A 36 -7.77 16.25 6.16
N ARG A 37 -6.68 16.72 5.56
CA ARG A 37 -6.19 16.17 4.30
C ARG A 37 -5.32 14.97 4.61
N ILE A 38 -5.82 13.77 4.31
CA ILE A 38 -5.17 12.49 4.62
C ILE A 38 -4.81 11.77 3.32
N PHE A 39 -3.66 11.11 3.31
CA PHE A 39 -3.18 10.31 2.19
C PHE A 39 -2.92 8.87 2.64
N PRO A 40 -3.12 7.89 1.76
CA PRO A 40 -3.69 7.98 0.41
C PRO A 40 -5.18 8.32 0.46
N ARG A 41 -5.79 8.51 -0.71
CA ARG A 41 -7.26 8.65 -0.79
C ARG A 41 -7.93 7.43 -0.19
N GLY A 42 -9.13 7.62 0.39
CA GLY A 42 -9.85 6.55 1.07
C GLY A 42 -10.01 5.28 0.25
N GLN A 43 -10.24 5.42 -1.05
CA GLN A 43 -10.37 4.28 -1.96
C GLN A 43 -9.09 3.46 -2.12
N ASN A 44 -7.94 4.00 -1.71
CA ASN A 44 -6.64 3.34 -1.82
C ASN A 44 -6.13 2.77 -0.49
N ILE A 45 -6.89 2.86 0.59
CA ILE A 45 -6.45 2.38 1.92
C ILE A 45 -6.05 0.90 1.86
N PHE A 46 -6.84 0.07 1.18
CA PHE A 46 -6.60 -1.36 1.08
C PHE A 46 -6.00 -1.79 -0.26
N ARG A 47 -5.47 -0.85 -1.02
CA ARG A 47 -4.96 -1.13 -2.37
C ARG A 47 -3.83 -2.16 -2.37
N ALA A 48 -3.02 -2.20 -1.33
CA ALA A 48 -1.94 -3.20 -1.20
C ALA A 48 -2.51 -4.63 -1.24
N PHE A 49 -3.64 -4.85 -0.58
CA PHE A 49 -4.33 -6.13 -0.61
C PHE A 49 -4.99 -6.39 -1.96
N ASP A 50 -5.63 -5.37 -2.52
CA ASP A 50 -6.34 -5.51 -3.80
C ASP A 50 -5.39 -5.89 -4.94
N LYS A 51 -4.15 -5.42 -4.89
CA LYS A 51 -3.13 -5.68 -5.92
C LYS A 51 -2.31 -6.93 -5.69
N CYS A 52 -2.36 -7.52 -4.50
CA CYS A 52 -1.60 -8.72 -4.16
C CYS A 52 -2.56 -9.88 -3.85
N PRO A 53 -2.86 -10.75 -4.82
CA PRO A 53 -3.71 -11.90 -4.57
C PRO A 53 -3.14 -12.77 -3.44
N PHE A 54 -4.01 -13.22 -2.54
CA PHE A 54 -3.57 -14.00 -1.37
C PHE A 54 -2.85 -15.29 -1.79
N ASP A 55 -3.33 -15.96 -2.83
CA ASP A 55 -2.73 -17.21 -3.31
C ASP A 55 -1.34 -17.02 -3.93
N LYS A 56 -0.96 -15.79 -4.25
CA LYS A 56 0.36 -15.46 -4.78
C LYS A 56 1.30 -14.88 -3.73
N LEU A 57 0.82 -14.65 -2.52
CA LEU A 57 1.60 -14.00 -1.48
C LEU A 57 2.91 -14.72 -1.20
N LYS A 58 4.03 -13.99 -1.31
CA LYS A 58 5.38 -14.50 -1.06
C LYS A 58 6.10 -13.70 0.00
N VAL A 59 5.93 -12.39 0.00
CA VAL A 59 6.66 -11.48 0.89
C VAL A 59 5.71 -10.41 1.41
N VAL A 60 5.80 -10.12 2.70
CA VAL A 60 5.12 -8.99 3.33
C VAL A 60 6.16 -7.95 3.70
N ILE A 61 6.01 -6.74 3.19
CA ILE A 61 6.84 -5.60 3.57
C ILE A 61 5.98 -4.64 4.36
N ILE A 62 6.40 -4.32 5.57
CA ILE A 62 5.74 -3.33 6.41
C ILE A 62 6.61 -2.08 6.38
N GLY A 63 6.15 -1.08 5.65
CA GLY A 63 6.80 0.22 5.61
C GLY A 63 6.43 1.05 6.82
N GLN A 64 6.81 2.32 6.75
CA GLN A 64 6.49 3.30 7.77
C GLN A 64 5.20 4.03 7.37
N ASP A 65 5.13 5.34 7.57
CA ASP A 65 3.97 6.12 7.21
C ASP A 65 3.83 6.26 5.68
N PRO A 66 2.60 6.40 5.16
CA PRO A 66 2.43 6.78 3.76
C PRO A 66 3.09 8.11 3.48
N TYR A 67 3.49 8.33 2.22
CA TYR A 67 3.99 9.64 1.80
C TYR A 67 2.95 10.73 2.08
N HIS A 68 3.42 11.88 2.54
CA HIS A 68 2.54 13.00 2.92
C HIS A 68 2.47 14.11 1.87
N GLY A 69 3.20 13.99 0.76
CA GLY A 69 3.13 14.94 -0.33
C GLY A 69 1.88 14.72 -1.18
N GLU A 70 1.36 15.81 -1.74
CA GLU A 70 0.19 15.76 -2.62
C GLU A 70 0.44 14.82 -3.79
N GLY A 71 -0.45 13.86 -4.01
CA GLY A 71 -0.35 12.94 -5.14
C GLY A 71 0.73 11.86 -5.03
N GLN A 72 1.40 11.71 -3.90
CA GLN A 72 2.47 10.72 -3.74
C GLN A 72 1.95 9.35 -3.30
N ALA A 73 1.29 9.25 -2.14
CA ALA A 73 0.83 7.96 -1.61
C ALA A 73 -0.25 7.35 -2.50
N ASN A 74 -0.08 6.08 -2.88
CA ASN A 74 -1.04 5.37 -3.74
C ASN A 74 -1.57 4.07 -3.12
N GLY A 75 -1.35 3.84 -1.83
CA GLY A 75 -1.86 2.68 -1.12
C GLY A 75 -0.89 1.52 -0.97
N LEU A 76 0.24 1.54 -1.67
CA LEU A 76 1.34 0.58 -1.51
C LEU A 76 2.54 1.30 -0.91
N CYS A 77 3.16 0.74 0.12
CA CYS A 77 4.32 1.41 0.71
C CYS A 77 5.43 1.59 -0.33
N PHE A 78 6.12 2.71 -0.26
CA PHE A 78 7.19 3.17 -1.16
C PHE A 78 6.73 3.52 -2.57
N SER A 79 5.57 3.07 -3.01
CA SER A 79 5.07 3.23 -4.37
C SER A 79 4.54 4.64 -4.62
N VAL A 80 4.73 5.12 -5.84
CA VAL A 80 4.09 6.35 -6.33
C VAL A 80 3.47 6.07 -7.70
N GLY A 81 2.55 6.91 -8.11
CA GLY A 81 1.92 6.79 -9.44
C GLY A 81 2.89 7.07 -10.57
N ASP A 82 2.49 6.69 -11.78
CA ASP A 82 3.27 6.98 -12.99
C ASP A 82 3.47 8.49 -13.16
N GLY A 83 4.69 8.87 -13.51
CA GLY A 83 5.04 10.27 -13.72
C GLY A 83 5.33 11.06 -12.46
N VAL A 84 5.13 10.48 -11.29
CA VAL A 84 5.48 11.11 -10.01
C VAL A 84 6.97 10.92 -9.74
N PRO A 85 7.72 11.97 -9.36
CA PRO A 85 9.13 11.84 -9.01
C PRO A 85 9.33 10.83 -7.88
N PHE A 86 10.39 10.04 -7.96
CA PHE A 86 10.69 9.03 -6.94
C PHE A 86 11.12 9.68 -5.63
N PRO A 87 10.41 9.41 -4.52
CA PRO A 87 10.90 9.83 -3.20
C PRO A 87 12.26 9.19 -2.88
N PRO A 88 13.06 9.78 -1.98
CA PRO A 88 14.41 9.27 -1.68
C PRO A 88 14.45 7.79 -1.28
N SER A 89 13.49 7.34 -0.48
CA SER A 89 13.43 5.92 -0.08
C SER A 89 13.26 4.99 -1.27
N LEU A 90 12.39 5.36 -2.22
CA LEU A 90 12.18 4.57 -3.43
C LEU A 90 13.42 4.58 -4.33
N GLN A 91 14.07 5.73 -4.45
CA GLN A 91 15.34 5.83 -5.19
C GLN A 91 16.37 4.85 -4.63
N ASN A 92 16.50 4.79 -3.32
CA ASN A 92 17.43 3.89 -2.65
C ASN A 92 17.06 2.41 -2.89
N ILE A 93 15.79 2.07 -2.83
CA ILE A 93 15.32 0.70 -3.08
C ILE A 93 15.66 0.30 -4.52
N PHE A 94 15.34 1.13 -5.49
CA PHE A 94 15.63 0.84 -6.89
C PHE A 94 17.13 0.72 -7.16
N LYS A 95 17.94 1.56 -6.51
CA LYS A 95 19.39 1.47 -6.63
C LYS A 95 19.90 0.12 -6.12
N GLU A 96 19.45 -0.30 -4.95
CA GLU A 96 19.87 -1.57 -4.36
C GLU A 96 19.43 -2.76 -5.21
N VAL A 97 18.21 -2.76 -5.71
CA VAL A 97 17.71 -3.82 -6.60
C VAL A 97 18.54 -3.86 -7.89
N SER A 98 18.82 -2.72 -8.49
CA SER A 98 19.61 -2.62 -9.71
C SER A 98 21.04 -3.13 -9.49
N ASP A 99 21.68 -2.73 -8.40
CA ASP A 99 23.04 -3.14 -8.06
C ASP A 99 23.12 -4.67 -7.81
N ASP A 100 22.09 -5.23 -7.15
CA ASP A 100 22.06 -6.65 -6.80
C ASP A 100 21.73 -7.55 -7.99
N THR A 101 20.76 -7.16 -8.81
CA THR A 101 20.24 -8.03 -9.88
C THR A 101 20.78 -7.69 -11.26
N GLY A 102 21.43 -6.56 -11.42
CA GLY A 102 21.90 -6.09 -12.73
C GLY A 102 20.79 -5.55 -13.64
N THR A 103 19.57 -5.42 -13.13
CA THR A 103 18.46 -4.87 -13.93
C THR A 103 18.51 -3.35 -13.96
N ALA A 104 17.95 -2.76 -15.01
CA ALA A 104 17.88 -1.30 -15.12
C ALA A 104 16.90 -0.74 -14.09
N ILE A 105 17.15 0.49 -13.63
CA ILE A 105 16.23 1.22 -12.77
C ILE A 105 14.94 1.49 -13.55
N PRO A 106 13.75 1.14 -13.00
CA PRO A 106 12.49 1.38 -13.69
C PRO A 106 12.23 2.87 -13.95
N ARG A 107 11.47 3.15 -15.00
CA ARG A 107 11.01 4.53 -15.28
C ARG A 107 9.82 4.94 -14.41
N SER A 108 9.03 3.97 -13.98
CA SER A 108 7.85 4.20 -13.15
C SER A 108 8.11 3.79 -11.70
N GLY A 109 7.66 4.62 -10.77
CA GLY A 109 7.68 4.31 -9.34
C GLY A 109 6.46 3.54 -8.87
N ASN A 110 5.58 3.14 -9.78
CA ASN A 110 4.40 2.35 -9.43
C ASN A 110 4.81 0.89 -9.18
N LEU A 111 4.60 0.41 -7.96
CA LEU A 111 4.97 -0.94 -7.54
C LEU A 111 3.84 -1.97 -7.66
N ASP A 112 2.77 -1.65 -8.38
CA ASP A 112 1.68 -2.60 -8.64
C ASP A 112 2.21 -3.91 -9.22
N ARG A 113 3.21 -3.84 -10.10
CA ARG A 113 3.82 -5.02 -10.70
C ARG A 113 4.50 -5.94 -9.69
N TRP A 114 5.02 -5.38 -8.58
CA TRP A 114 5.57 -6.18 -7.50
C TRP A 114 4.46 -6.84 -6.69
N ALA A 115 3.40 -6.09 -6.40
CA ALA A 115 2.24 -6.61 -5.67
C ALA A 115 1.60 -7.78 -6.42
N GLU A 116 1.43 -7.66 -7.72
CA GLU A 116 0.84 -8.68 -8.58
C GLU A 116 1.67 -9.97 -8.60
N GLN A 117 2.95 -9.90 -8.27
CA GLN A 117 3.84 -11.04 -8.16
C GLN A 117 3.90 -11.65 -6.76
N GLY A 118 3.20 -11.08 -5.80
CA GLY A 118 3.10 -11.64 -4.46
C GLY A 118 3.80 -10.84 -3.37
N VAL A 119 4.09 -9.56 -3.60
CA VAL A 119 4.67 -8.67 -2.57
C VAL A 119 3.55 -7.83 -1.98
N LEU A 120 3.25 -8.03 -0.69
CA LEU A 120 2.26 -7.23 0.04
C LEU A 120 2.96 -6.03 0.65
N LEU A 121 2.69 -4.84 0.11
CA LEU A 121 3.39 -3.60 0.44
C LEU A 121 2.52 -2.74 1.37
N LEU A 122 2.65 -2.95 2.67
CA LEU A 122 1.83 -2.28 3.70
C LEU A 122 2.54 -1.06 4.30
N ASN A 123 1.76 -0.04 4.60
CA ASN A 123 2.21 1.06 5.47
C ASN A 123 1.80 0.84 6.90
#